data_f3ee361b55b97fc556b17e1521ed2b78
#
_entry.id   f3ee361b55b97fc556b17e1521ed2b78
#
_cell.length_a   1.000
_cell.length_b   1.000
_cell.length_c   1.000
_cell.angle_alpha   90.00
_cell.angle_beta   90.00
_cell.angle_gamma   90.00
#
_symmetry.space_group_name_H-M   'P 1'
#
loop_
_entity.id
_entity.type
_entity.pdbx_description
1 polymer ?
#
loop_
_entity_poly.entity_id
_entity_poly.type
_entity_poly.pdbx_seq_one_letter_code
_entity_poly.pdbx_strand_id
1 'polypeptide(L)'
;DRRGNKRKTIERFEDFPDFYDYDWAYFNAVEEAEIQGKHIVVLKKRDAGYSFKGASMLCRNFFCIPKSTSLAIASEMEFLTKDGLLSKAWDMMSFMDRNTAFGKKRQKIDRATHKRASFVYDDPDTGIKIESGWGSEIMGISLKNDPQKARGKRAKLILWEEAGKFPGLTQAWQI
;
A
#
# COMPACT_ATOMS: atom_id res chain seq x y z
N ASP A 1 20.63 -42.88 24.81
CA ASP A 1 20.01 -41.71 25.44
C ASP A 1 19.69 -40.66 24.38
N ARG A 2 18.50 -40.81 23.74
CA ARG A 2 18.04 -39.90 22.68
C ARG A 2 17.30 -38.73 23.33
N ARG A 3 18.02 -37.67 23.66
CA ARG A 3 17.41 -36.41 24.08
C ARG A 3 16.71 -35.79 22.86
N GLY A 4 15.40 -35.96 22.81
CA GLY A 4 14.55 -35.33 21.83
C GLY A 4 14.63 -33.81 21.95
N ASN A 5 15.28 -33.18 21.00
CA ASN A 5 15.32 -31.73 20.85
C ASN A 5 13.93 -31.26 20.39
N LYS A 6 13.04 -30.97 21.35
CA LYS A 6 11.75 -30.32 21.02
C LYS A 6 12.09 -28.96 20.41
N ARG A 7 11.99 -28.83 19.09
CA ARG A 7 11.98 -27.52 18.42
C ARG A 7 10.86 -26.72 19.07
N LYS A 8 11.21 -25.65 19.80
CA LYS A 8 10.21 -24.67 20.24
C LYS A 8 9.56 -24.12 19.00
N THR A 9 8.31 -24.47 18.77
CA THR A 9 7.48 -23.81 17.76
C THR A 9 7.32 -22.38 18.23
N ILE A 10 7.88 -21.43 17.50
CA ILE A 10 7.64 -20.00 17.75
C ILE A 10 6.21 -19.74 17.28
N GLU A 11 5.30 -19.60 18.22
CA GLU A 11 3.95 -19.10 17.90
C GLU A 11 4.10 -17.67 17.44
N ARG A 12 3.70 -17.42 16.20
CA ARG A 12 3.63 -16.06 15.67
C ARG A 12 2.25 -15.50 16.03
N PHE A 13 2.25 -14.52 16.91
CA PHE A 13 1.04 -13.73 17.18
C PHE A 13 0.94 -12.59 16.19
N GLU A 14 -0.24 -12.40 15.60
CA GLU A 14 -0.59 -11.18 14.89
C GLU A 14 -1.13 -10.20 15.93
N ASP A 15 -0.47 -9.06 16.10
CA ASP A 15 -0.88 -8.01 17.03
C ASP A 15 -0.59 -6.63 16.42
N PHE A 16 -1.08 -5.58 17.09
CA PHE A 16 -0.72 -4.23 16.73
C PHE A 16 0.79 -4.01 16.90
N PRO A 17 1.45 -3.36 15.94
CA PRO A 17 2.90 -3.16 16.02
C PRO A 17 3.26 -2.19 17.14
N ASP A 18 4.39 -2.45 17.80
CA ASP A 18 5.03 -1.44 18.62
C ASP A 18 5.42 -0.23 17.78
N PHE A 19 5.34 0.96 18.38
CA PHE A 19 5.65 2.20 17.73
C PHE A 19 6.90 2.81 18.35
N TYR A 20 7.99 2.84 17.60
CA TYR A 20 9.31 3.30 18.05
C TYR A 20 9.57 4.76 17.67
N ASP A 21 10.56 5.40 18.28
CA ASP A 21 10.92 6.80 18.03
C ASP A 21 11.22 7.08 16.55
N TYR A 22 11.85 6.13 15.84
CA TYR A 22 12.11 6.26 14.41
C TYR A 22 10.84 6.15 13.55
N ASP A 23 9.78 5.54 14.05
CA ASP A 23 8.47 5.52 13.38
C ASP A 23 7.81 6.88 13.49
N TRP A 24 7.85 7.49 14.68
CA TRP A 24 7.41 8.87 14.89
C TRP A 24 8.16 9.83 13.98
N ALA A 25 9.49 9.77 13.95
CA ALA A 25 10.29 10.61 13.09
C ALA A 25 9.93 10.48 11.61
N TYR A 26 9.68 9.22 11.15
CA TYR A 26 9.29 8.96 9.76
C TYR A 26 7.90 9.54 9.45
N PHE A 27 6.89 9.25 10.24
CA PHE A 27 5.53 9.71 9.96
C PHE A 27 5.37 11.22 10.11
N ASN A 28 6.06 11.85 11.06
CA ASN A 28 6.10 13.31 11.16
C ASN A 28 6.75 13.94 9.92
N ALA A 29 7.86 13.40 9.43
CA ALA A 29 8.49 13.88 8.20
C ALA A 29 7.56 13.71 6.97
N VAL A 30 6.82 12.60 6.90
CA VAL A 30 5.82 12.39 5.84
C VAL A 30 4.72 13.44 5.91
N GLU A 31 4.16 13.68 7.11
CA GLU A 31 3.09 14.66 7.31
C GLU A 31 3.57 16.08 6.97
N GLU A 32 4.74 16.46 7.42
CA GLU A 32 5.33 17.74 7.09
C GLU A 32 5.54 17.93 5.58
N ALA A 33 6.07 16.92 4.89
CA ALA A 33 6.23 16.94 3.45
C ALA A 33 4.87 17.00 2.71
N GLU A 34 3.85 16.28 3.20
CA GLU A 34 2.50 16.33 2.63
C GLU A 34 1.91 17.75 2.75
N ILE A 35 2.07 18.41 3.90
CA ILE A 35 1.63 19.80 4.13
C ILE A 35 2.38 20.78 3.22
N GLN A 36 3.69 20.59 3.04
CA GLN A 36 4.53 21.46 2.22
C GLN A 36 4.46 21.15 0.71
N GLY A 37 3.74 20.10 0.30
CA GLY A 37 3.69 19.65 -1.09
C GLY A 37 5.04 19.13 -1.61
N LYS A 38 5.85 18.54 -0.73
CA LYS A 38 7.18 18.01 -1.04
C LYS A 38 7.19 16.50 -1.16
N HIS A 39 8.20 15.98 -1.85
CA HIS A 39 8.50 14.56 -1.92
C HIS A 39 9.50 14.15 -0.84
N ILE A 40 9.45 12.88 -0.44
CA ILE A 40 10.39 12.30 0.52
C ILE A 40 11.20 11.21 -0.17
N VAL A 41 12.50 11.24 0.06
CA VAL A 41 13.41 10.13 -0.27
C VAL A 41 13.89 9.50 1.03
N VAL A 42 13.69 8.22 1.17
CA VAL A 42 14.05 7.47 2.36
C VAL A 42 15.27 6.59 2.08
N LEU A 43 16.39 6.91 2.74
CA LEU A 43 17.56 6.05 2.77
C LEU A 43 17.48 5.16 4.01
N LYS A 44 17.43 3.86 3.82
CA LYS A 44 17.22 2.90 4.90
C LYS A 44 18.22 1.76 4.88
N LYS A 45 18.53 1.20 6.04
CA LYS A 45 19.15 -0.12 6.12
C LYS A 45 18.13 -1.22 5.85
N ARG A 46 18.60 -2.42 5.53
CA ARG A 46 17.75 -3.61 5.40
C ARG A 46 17.03 -3.89 6.73
N ASP A 47 15.86 -4.50 6.67
CA ASP A 47 15.04 -4.95 7.80
C ASP A 47 14.59 -3.85 8.78
N ALA A 48 14.53 -2.60 8.32
CA ALA A 48 14.04 -1.46 9.09
C ALA A 48 12.51 -1.23 9.01
N GLY A 49 11.75 -2.20 8.50
CA GLY A 49 10.28 -2.19 8.49
C GLY A 49 9.63 -1.17 7.55
N TYR A 50 10.37 -0.54 6.63
CA TYR A 50 9.83 0.54 5.80
C TYR A 50 8.75 0.10 4.81
N SER A 51 8.77 -1.15 4.33
CA SER A 51 7.67 -1.67 3.50
C SER A 51 6.37 -1.79 4.29
N PHE A 52 6.43 -2.08 5.61
CA PHE A 52 5.27 -2.02 6.49
C PHE A 52 4.78 -0.59 6.71
N LYS A 53 5.67 0.40 6.85
CA LYS A 53 5.30 1.82 6.93
C LYS A 53 4.62 2.29 5.64
N GLY A 54 5.17 1.92 4.49
CA GLY A 54 4.55 2.19 3.19
C GLY A 54 3.16 1.53 3.07
N ALA A 55 3.04 0.26 3.49
CA ALA A 55 1.77 -0.46 3.51
C ALA A 55 0.74 0.24 4.41
N SER A 56 1.13 0.73 5.59
CA SER A 56 0.24 1.46 6.50
C SER A 56 -0.26 2.77 5.90
N MET A 57 0.57 3.49 5.13
CA MET A 57 0.15 4.69 4.41
C MET A 57 -0.89 4.39 3.32
N LEU A 58 -0.71 3.27 2.58
CA LEU A 58 -1.72 2.80 1.62
C LEU A 58 -3.05 2.49 2.32
N CYS A 59 -3.00 1.78 3.46
CA CYS A 59 -4.18 1.46 4.25
C CYS A 59 -4.85 2.72 4.81
N ARG A 60 -4.08 3.67 5.38
CA ARG A 60 -4.60 4.96 5.84
C ARG A 60 -5.40 5.65 4.73
N ASN A 61 -4.83 5.80 3.55
CA ASN A 61 -5.51 6.46 2.45
C ASN A 61 -6.76 5.69 2.02
N PHE A 62 -6.68 4.37 1.94
CA PHE A 62 -7.81 3.54 1.52
C PHE A 62 -8.98 3.60 2.48
N PHE A 63 -8.74 3.56 3.79
CA PHE A 63 -9.79 3.55 4.80
C PHE A 63 -10.26 4.94 5.22
N CYS A 64 -9.35 5.92 5.27
CA CYS A 64 -9.63 7.21 5.89
C CYS A 64 -9.89 8.35 4.89
N ILE A 65 -9.46 8.21 3.62
CA ILE A 65 -9.58 9.30 2.64
C ILE A 65 -10.47 8.85 1.48
N PRO A 66 -11.75 9.33 1.42
CA PRO A 66 -12.66 8.97 0.34
C PRO A 66 -12.13 9.44 -1.01
N LYS A 67 -12.39 8.63 -2.05
CA LYS A 67 -12.00 8.91 -3.45
C LYS A 67 -10.50 9.11 -3.65
N SER A 68 -9.65 8.66 -2.70
CA SER A 68 -8.21 8.73 -2.86
C SER A 68 -7.70 7.64 -3.80
N THR A 69 -6.73 7.99 -4.64
CA THR A 69 -5.95 7.02 -5.41
C THR A 69 -4.54 6.96 -4.85
N SER A 70 -4.04 5.76 -4.60
CA SER A 70 -2.66 5.51 -4.19
C SER A 70 -2.00 4.55 -5.18
N LEU A 71 -0.76 4.85 -5.56
CA LEU A 71 0.05 4.03 -6.45
C LEU A 71 1.22 3.43 -5.70
N ALA A 72 1.41 2.12 -5.85
CA ALA A 72 2.62 1.41 -5.45
C ALA A 72 3.39 1.05 -6.72
N ILE A 73 4.60 1.60 -6.88
CA ILE A 73 5.41 1.44 -8.08
C ILE A 73 6.69 0.69 -7.73
N ALA A 74 7.01 -0.33 -8.52
CA ALA A 74 8.27 -1.06 -8.41
C ALA A 74 8.87 -1.35 -9.80
N SER A 75 10.15 -1.68 -9.85
CA SER A 75 10.79 -2.13 -11.09
C SER A 75 10.16 -3.44 -11.58
N GLU A 76 9.93 -4.39 -10.67
CA GLU A 76 9.29 -5.67 -10.94
C GLU A 76 8.03 -5.85 -10.08
N MET A 77 7.01 -6.52 -10.63
CA MET A 77 5.75 -6.76 -9.93
C MET A 77 5.94 -7.64 -8.68
N GLU A 78 6.93 -8.50 -8.66
CA GLU A 78 7.24 -9.36 -7.53
C GLU A 78 7.58 -8.56 -6.26
N PHE A 79 8.24 -7.42 -6.38
CA PHE A 79 8.53 -6.54 -5.24
C PHE A 79 7.28 -5.91 -4.61
N LEU A 80 6.16 -5.94 -5.32
CA LEU A 80 4.88 -5.50 -4.80
C LEU A 80 4.03 -6.64 -4.25
N THR A 81 4.04 -7.81 -4.90
CA THR A 81 3.06 -8.87 -4.63
C THR A 81 3.62 -10.09 -3.91
N LYS A 82 4.92 -10.37 -4.04
CA LYS A 82 5.54 -11.56 -3.45
C LYS A 82 6.23 -11.18 -2.14
N ASP A 83 5.51 -11.24 -1.02
CA ASP A 83 5.92 -10.68 0.28
C ASP A 83 6.34 -9.20 0.19
N GLY A 84 5.79 -8.51 -0.80
CA GLY A 84 6.09 -7.13 -1.13
C GLY A 84 5.13 -6.12 -0.48
N LEU A 85 5.21 -4.87 -0.97
CA LEU A 85 4.46 -3.75 -0.40
C LEU A 85 2.94 -3.98 -0.41
N LEU A 86 2.38 -4.50 -1.52
CA LEU A 86 0.94 -4.72 -1.63
C LEU A 86 0.47 -5.92 -0.82
N SER A 87 1.22 -7.03 -0.76
CA SER A 87 0.84 -8.16 0.09
C SER A 87 0.77 -7.72 1.55
N LYS A 88 1.75 -6.96 2.04
CA LYS A 88 1.73 -6.39 3.40
C LYS A 88 0.53 -5.47 3.63
N ALA A 89 0.18 -4.65 2.63
CA ALA A 89 -1.02 -3.80 2.73
C ALA A 89 -2.31 -4.63 2.80
N TRP A 90 -2.42 -5.71 2.03
CA TRP A 90 -3.59 -6.60 2.06
C TRP A 90 -3.72 -7.36 3.37
N ASP A 91 -2.60 -7.81 3.95
CA ASP A 91 -2.57 -8.44 5.26
C ASP A 91 -2.99 -7.46 6.34
N MET A 92 -2.45 -6.24 6.33
CA MET A 92 -2.89 -5.15 7.22
C MET A 92 -4.38 -4.85 7.10
N MET A 93 -4.91 -4.73 5.88
CA MET A 93 -6.33 -4.49 5.68
C MET A 93 -7.18 -5.61 6.27
N SER A 94 -6.75 -6.85 6.10
CA SER A 94 -7.43 -8.02 6.67
C SER A 94 -7.33 -8.05 8.20
N PHE A 95 -6.20 -7.66 8.75
CA PHE A 95 -6.02 -7.51 10.20
C PHE A 95 -6.92 -6.42 10.76
N MET A 96 -6.96 -5.25 10.13
CA MET A 96 -7.82 -4.13 10.55
C MET A 96 -9.30 -4.48 10.50
N ASP A 97 -9.73 -5.22 9.48
CA ASP A 97 -11.12 -5.68 9.35
C ASP A 97 -11.54 -6.61 10.49
N ARG A 98 -10.63 -7.48 10.95
CA ARG A 98 -10.90 -8.42 12.05
C ARG A 98 -10.81 -7.81 13.43
N ASN A 99 -9.94 -6.80 13.63
CA ASN A 99 -9.52 -6.36 14.97
C ASN A 99 -9.89 -4.91 15.27
N THR A 100 -10.51 -4.18 14.35
CA THR A 100 -10.86 -2.76 14.55
C THR A 100 -12.27 -2.45 14.03
N ALA A 101 -12.74 -1.25 14.34
CA ALA A 101 -14.00 -0.72 13.78
C ALA A 101 -13.89 -0.28 12.30
N PHE A 102 -12.70 -0.34 11.69
CA PHE A 102 -12.50 -0.08 10.26
C PHE A 102 -12.91 -1.32 9.45
N GLY A 103 -14.21 -1.53 9.33
CA GLY A 103 -14.75 -2.64 8.56
C GLY A 103 -14.33 -2.64 7.09
N LYS A 104 -14.24 -3.82 6.51
CA LYS A 104 -13.88 -4.02 5.11
C LYS A 104 -14.83 -3.25 4.19
N LYS A 105 -14.29 -2.34 3.42
CA LYS A 105 -15.07 -1.61 2.42
C LYS A 105 -15.52 -2.55 1.30
N ARG A 106 -16.75 -2.39 0.84
CA ARG A 106 -17.25 -3.12 -0.34
C ARG A 106 -16.33 -2.82 -1.54
N GLN A 107 -15.82 -3.85 -2.19
CA GLN A 107 -14.82 -3.71 -3.24
C GLN A 107 -15.41 -4.12 -4.59
N LYS A 108 -15.37 -3.19 -5.54
CA LYS A 108 -15.65 -3.44 -6.96
C LYS A 108 -14.49 -4.18 -7.63
N ILE A 109 -13.27 -3.84 -7.24
CA ILE A 109 -12.05 -4.48 -7.72
C ILE A 109 -11.32 -5.04 -6.51
N ASP A 110 -11.06 -6.33 -6.53
CA ASP A 110 -10.31 -7.06 -5.52
C ASP A 110 -9.33 -8.02 -6.19
N ARG A 111 -8.15 -7.49 -6.52
CA ARG A 111 -7.06 -8.22 -7.18
C ARG A 111 -5.78 -8.05 -6.40
N ALA A 112 -4.84 -8.96 -6.57
CA ALA A 112 -3.52 -8.88 -5.93
C ALA A 112 -2.77 -7.57 -6.21
N THR A 113 -3.00 -6.94 -7.36
CA THR A 113 -2.35 -5.69 -7.77
C THR A 113 -3.27 -4.47 -7.75
N HIS A 114 -4.56 -4.65 -7.42
CA HIS A 114 -5.51 -3.55 -7.53
C HIS A 114 -6.72 -3.79 -6.63
N LYS A 115 -7.00 -2.85 -5.74
CA LYS A 115 -8.22 -2.81 -4.94
C LYS A 115 -8.91 -1.46 -5.08
N ARG A 116 -10.25 -1.49 -5.22
CA ARG A 116 -11.08 -0.28 -5.29
C ARG A 116 -12.34 -0.43 -4.44
N ALA A 117 -12.52 0.46 -3.49
CA ALA A 117 -13.62 0.47 -2.53
C ALA A 117 -14.87 1.15 -3.13
N SER A 118 -15.59 0.45 -3.99
CA SER A 118 -16.83 0.93 -4.59
C SER A 118 -17.76 -0.23 -4.93
N PHE A 119 -18.95 0.07 -5.40
CA PHE A 119 -19.91 -0.87 -5.97
C PHE A 119 -20.70 -0.20 -7.09
N VAL A 120 -21.30 -1.01 -7.93
CA VAL A 120 -22.16 -0.54 -9.03
C VAL A 120 -23.59 -0.99 -8.74
N TYR A 121 -24.56 -0.11 -8.97
CA TYR A 121 -25.98 -0.42 -8.95
C TYR A 121 -26.66 0.18 -10.16
N ASP A 122 -27.81 -0.38 -10.52
CA ASP A 122 -28.66 0.20 -11.56
C ASP A 122 -29.56 1.25 -10.91
N ASP A 123 -29.57 2.46 -11.45
CA ASP A 123 -30.45 3.52 -11.02
C ASP A 123 -31.91 3.09 -11.32
N PRO A 124 -32.79 3.02 -10.32
CA PRO A 124 -34.15 2.57 -10.50
C PRO A 124 -35.00 3.46 -11.44
N ASP A 125 -34.65 4.73 -11.56
CA ASP A 125 -35.42 5.70 -12.36
C ASP A 125 -34.92 5.75 -13.81
N THR A 126 -33.63 5.58 -14.03
CA THR A 126 -33.02 5.76 -15.37
C THR A 126 -32.49 4.46 -15.98
N GLY A 127 -32.31 3.42 -15.19
CA GLY A 127 -31.67 2.15 -15.60
C GLY A 127 -30.17 2.29 -15.90
N ILE A 128 -29.56 3.45 -15.60
CA ILE A 128 -28.14 3.70 -15.82
C ILE A 128 -27.33 3.08 -14.69
N LYS A 129 -26.19 2.47 -15.03
CA LYS A 129 -25.24 1.93 -14.04
C LYS A 129 -24.46 3.06 -13.37
N ILE A 130 -24.66 3.20 -12.06
CA ILE A 130 -24.01 4.20 -11.23
C ILE A 130 -22.97 3.51 -10.34
N GLU A 131 -21.74 4.04 -10.32
CA GLU A 131 -20.72 3.65 -9.35
C GLU A 131 -20.83 4.52 -8.11
N SER A 132 -20.91 3.88 -6.95
CA SER A 132 -21.04 4.51 -5.64
C SER A 132 -20.12 3.83 -4.62
N GLY A 133 -20.06 4.37 -3.42
CA GLY A 133 -19.28 3.86 -2.30
C GLY A 133 -18.14 4.78 -1.90
N TRP A 134 -17.15 4.25 -1.18
CA TRP A 134 -16.05 5.04 -0.63
C TRP A 134 -15.14 5.62 -1.71
N GLY A 135 -14.91 4.88 -2.80
CA GLY A 135 -14.21 5.32 -4.01
C GLY A 135 -12.69 5.33 -3.90
N SER A 136 -12.11 4.98 -2.77
CA SER A 136 -10.65 4.89 -2.62
C SER A 136 -10.07 3.71 -3.38
N GLU A 137 -8.83 3.85 -3.84
CA GLU A 137 -8.19 2.90 -4.74
C GLU A 137 -6.70 2.77 -4.46
N ILE A 138 -6.19 1.55 -4.56
CA ILE A 138 -4.76 1.25 -4.52
C ILE A 138 -4.42 0.44 -5.76
N MET A 139 -3.43 0.90 -6.53
CA MET A 139 -2.94 0.20 -7.72
C MET A 139 -1.44 -0.06 -7.64
N GLY A 140 -1.04 -1.27 -8.00
CA GLY A 140 0.36 -1.65 -8.20
C GLY A 140 0.76 -1.54 -9.66
N ILE A 141 1.90 -0.94 -9.93
CA ILE A 141 2.46 -0.76 -11.27
C ILE A 141 3.90 -1.26 -11.28
N SER A 142 4.22 -2.15 -12.22
CA SER A 142 5.59 -2.52 -12.51
C SER A 142 6.05 -1.78 -13.77
N LEU A 143 7.10 -1.00 -13.64
CA LEU A 143 7.64 -0.25 -14.78
C LEU A 143 8.54 -1.12 -15.66
N LYS A 144 9.23 -2.12 -15.10
CA LYS A 144 10.26 -2.87 -15.80
C LYS A 144 11.23 -1.90 -16.49
N ASN A 145 11.34 -1.99 -17.80
CA ASN A 145 12.18 -1.12 -18.63
C ASN A 145 11.37 -0.01 -19.33
N ASP A 146 10.12 0.22 -18.91
CA ASP A 146 9.23 1.19 -19.55
C ASP A 146 8.71 2.23 -18.54
N PRO A 147 9.42 3.37 -18.39
CA PRO A 147 9.02 4.45 -17.49
C PRO A 147 7.64 5.05 -17.84
N GLN A 148 7.22 4.95 -19.11
CA GLN A 148 5.98 5.57 -19.60
C GLN A 148 4.71 4.96 -18.99
N LYS A 149 4.81 3.76 -18.38
CA LYS A 149 3.65 3.12 -17.73
C LYS A 149 3.05 3.91 -16.57
N ALA A 150 3.82 4.79 -15.94
CA ALA A 150 3.32 5.69 -14.91
C ALA A 150 2.62 6.93 -15.48
N ARG A 151 2.79 7.20 -16.76
CA ARG A 151 2.29 8.42 -17.41
C ARG A 151 0.78 8.54 -17.32
N GLY A 152 0.31 9.76 -17.05
CA GLY A 152 -1.13 10.07 -16.96
C GLY A 152 -1.81 9.53 -15.70
N LYS A 153 -1.09 8.89 -14.78
CA LYS A 153 -1.62 8.46 -13.50
C LYS A 153 -1.56 9.61 -12.51
N ARG A 154 -2.71 9.93 -11.93
CA ARG A 154 -2.80 10.92 -10.83
C ARG A 154 -3.10 10.17 -9.54
N ALA A 155 -2.36 10.48 -8.49
CA ALA A 155 -2.57 9.86 -7.19
C ALA A 155 -2.28 10.86 -6.07
N LYS A 156 -2.96 10.67 -4.94
CA LYS A 156 -2.66 11.39 -3.70
C LYS A 156 -1.34 10.91 -3.09
N LEU A 157 -1.03 9.64 -3.23
CA LEU A 157 0.18 9.00 -2.72
C LEU A 157 0.80 8.13 -3.80
N ILE A 158 2.08 8.32 -4.04
CA ILE A 158 2.89 7.45 -4.91
C ILE A 158 4.05 6.92 -4.09
N LEU A 159 4.10 5.61 -3.92
CA LEU A 159 5.20 4.92 -3.24
C LEU A 159 6.06 4.19 -4.25
N TRP A 160 7.35 4.48 -4.24
CA TRP A 160 8.36 3.85 -5.06
C TRP A 160 9.11 2.82 -4.21
N GLU A 161 8.76 1.54 -4.37
CA GLU A 161 9.43 0.45 -3.64
C GLU A 161 10.74 0.10 -4.34
N GLU A 162 11.83 -0.01 -3.58
CA GLU A 162 13.17 -0.31 -4.09
C GLU A 162 13.63 0.66 -5.20
N ALA A 163 13.38 1.96 -5.01
CA ALA A 163 13.62 3.00 -6.01
C ALA A 163 15.04 2.97 -6.62
N GLY A 164 16.06 2.60 -5.84
CA GLY A 164 17.44 2.47 -6.33
C GLY A 164 17.68 1.36 -7.36
N LYS A 165 16.70 0.49 -7.58
CA LYS A 165 16.77 -0.61 -8.58
C LYS A 165 16.13 -0.27 -9.92
N PHE A 166 15.58 0.93 -10.08
CA PHE A 166 14.92 1.32 -11.33
C PHE A 166 15.92 1.75 -12.40
N PRO A 167 16.02 1.03 -13.52
CA PRO A 167 16.63 1.59 -14.72
C PRO A 167 15.78 2.77 -15.20
N GLY A 168 16.36 3.96 -15.31
CA GLY A 168 15.64 5.15 -15.78
C GLY A 168 14.68 5.76 -14.75
N LEU A 169 14.96 5.63 -13.44
CA LEU A 169 14.17 6.26 -12.37
C LEU A 169 13.96 7.75 -12.61
N THR A 170 15.00 8.48 -13.01
CA THR A 170 14.93 9.93 -13.29
C THR A 170 13.89 10.24 -14.38
N GLN A 171 13.83 9.42 -15.42
CA GLN A 171 12.84 9.59 -16.49
C GLN A 171 11.41 9.30 -15.99
N ALA A 172 11.26 8.25 -15.19
CA ALA A 172 9.96 7.91 -14.61
C ALA A 172 9.47 8.96 -13.60
N TRP A 173 10.39 9.64 -12.92
CA TRP A 173 10.07 10.69 -11.96
C TRP A 173 9.60 12.00 -12.62
N GLN A 174 10.03 12.26 -13.85
CA GLN A 174 9.69 13.47 -14.60
C GLN A 174 8.36 13.38 -15.36
N ILE A 175 7.73 12.22 -15.36
CA ILE A 175 6.44 11.95 -16.03
C ILE A 175 5.28 12.24 -15.09
#